data_e5ce3732ea3b4d794da7d93d6858518e
#
_entry.id   e5ce3732ea3b4d794da7d93d6858518e
#
_cell.length_a   1.000
_cell.length_b   1.000
_cell.length_c   1.000
_cell.angle_alpha   90.00
_cell.angle_beta   90.00
_cell.angle_gamma   90.00
#
_symmetry.space_group_name_H-M   'P 1'
#
loop_
_entity.id
_entity.type
_entity.pdbx_description
1 polymer ?
#
loop_
_entity_poly.entity_id
_entity_poly.type
_entity_poly.pdbx_seq_one_letter_code
_entity_poly.pdbx_strand_id
1 'polypeptide(L)'
;MADARGPAAGNLAGAAEHRRRAGRPRLRPASNAEVPPREEILDAAAGLFVSQGPAATTTRQIAERVGIRQASLYYYFTGKDEILLELLTQSVRPSLQVAAMLESRCRDDPAAGLYALALIDVRTLTRAPHNIATLYLVPEVQGEEFAPFRAERDQLQAAYGRLARAAAPAALAAGLDETLIATLVMQVIESVIQLRRSGGLRDSHADDIAASCLRLIGLAAPEVTRARDAAGRLLAATLTTPA
;
A
#
# COMPACT_ATOMS: atom_id res chain seq x y z
N MET A 1 12.31 -82.57 41.79
CA MET A 1 11.88 -83.24 40.57
C MET A 1 11.57 -82.12 39.55
N ALA A 2 12.51 -81.94 38.64
CA ALA A 2 12.41 -82.22 37.20
C ALA A 2 11.50 -81.21 36.52
N ASP A 3 11.84 -80.63 35.49
CA ASP A 3 12.86 -80.66 34.42
C ASP A 3 12.39 -79.61 33.39
N ALA A 4 13.20 -78.87 32.87
CA ALA A 4 13.90 -78.86 31.63
C ALA A 4 13.25 -78.01 30.50
N ARG A 5 14.17 -77.26 29.94
CA ARG A 5 14.43 -77.02 28.52
C ARG A 5 13.68 -75.90 27.79
N GLY A 6 14.53 -74.90 27.46
CA GLY A 6 14.32 -74.08 26.24
C GLY A 6 14.45 -74.93 24.95
N PRO A 7 14.64 -74.45 23.76
CA PRO A 7 15.12 -73.13 23.30
C PRO A 7 14.32 -72.64 22.07
N ALA A 8 14.61 -71.53 21.54
CA ALA A 8 15.04 -71.30 20.16
C ALA A 8 14.79 -69.90 19.62
N ALA A 9 15.84 -69.36 19.13
CA ALA A 9 16.06 -68.30 18.26
C ALA A 9 14.98 -68.00 17.16
N GLY A 10 14.73 -66.79 16.90
CA GLY A 10 14.00 -66.25 15.74
C GLY A 10 14.43 -64.85 15.45
N ASN A 11 15.46 -64.80 14.66
CA ASN A 11 15.97 -63.58 14.03
C ASN A 11 14.94 -63.02 13.08
N LEU A 12 14.65 -61.71 13.12
CA LEU A 12 14.13 -60.97 11.96
C LEU A 12 14.55 -59.51 11.96
N ALA A 13 15.13 -59.22 10.87
CA ALA A 13 15.69 -58.01 10.32
C ALA A 13 14.81 -56.76 10.44
N GLY A 14 15.51 -55.67 10.65
CA GLY A 14 15.40 -54.34 10.20
C GLY A 14 14.21 -53.86 9.36
N ALA A 15 13.50 -52.92 9.90
CA ALA A 15 12.84 -51.89 9.13
C ALA A 15 13.17 -50.55 9.79
N ALA A 16 14.19 -49.89 9.27
CA ALA A 16 14.50 -48.52 9.61
C ALA A 16 13.42 -47.61 8.96
N GLU A 17 12.34 -47.36 9.69
CA GLU A 17 11.41 -46.28 9.34
C GLU A 17 12.15 -44.97 9.45
N HIS A 18 12.43 -44.38 8.28
CA HIS A 18 12.79 -43.00 8.11
C HIS A 18 11.62 -42.15 8.60
N ARG A 19 11.57 -41.85 9.90
CA ARG A 19 10.73 -40.75 10.42
C ARG A 19 11.20 -39.45 9.79
N ARG A 20 10.46 -38.99 8.77
CA ARG A 20 10.53 -37.60 8.29
C ARG A 20 10.39 -36.73 9.53
N ARG A 21 11.44 -36.00 9.88
CA ARG A 21 11.42 -35.00 10.94
C ARG A 21 10.39 -33.96 10.52
N ALA A 22 9.21 -34.03 11.11
CA ALA A 22 8.23 -32.95 11.04
C ALA A 22 8.91 -31.66 11.51
N GLY A 23 8.90 -30.65 10.71
CA GLY A 23 9.41 -29.34 11.08
C GLY A 23 8.75 -28.88 12.38
N ARG A 24 9.52 -28.17 13.20
CA ARG A 24 9.06 -27.64 14.51
C ARG A 24 7.78 -26.84 14.30
N PRO A 25 6.70 -27.06 15.08
CA PRO A 25 5.45 -26.32 14.96
C PRO A 25 5.68 -24.81 15.02
N ARG A 26 4.85 -24.02 14.30
CA ARG A 26 4.80 -22.57 14.43
C ARG A 26 4.67 -22.17 15.89
N LEU A 27 5.43 -21.17 16.33
CA LEU A 27 5.44 -20.67 17.72
C LEU A 27 4.12 -20.00 18.14
N ARG A 28 3.25 -19.64 17.18
CA ARG A 28 1.89 -19.15 17.36
C ARG A 28 0.99 -19.69 16.24
N PRO A 29 -0.31 -19.95 16.50
CA PRO A 29 -1.26 -20.18 15.41
C PRO A 29 -1.27 -18.93 14.51
N ALA A 30 -1.26 -19.13 13.19
CA ALA A 30 -1.42 -18.03 12.23
C ALA A 30 -2.70 -17.27 12.57
N SER A 31 -2.62 -15.96 12.72
CA SER A 31 -3.76 -15.12 13.10
C SER A 31 -4.86 -15.10 12.03
N ASN A 32 -4.56 -15.56 10.81
CA ASN A 32 -5.51 -15.78 9.70
C ASN A 32 -5.04 -16.97 8.87
N ALA A 33 -5.77 -18.08 8.94
CA ALA A 33 -5.45 -19.30 8.18
C ALA A 33 -5.61 -19.14 6.64
N GLU A 34 -6.14 -18.02 6.18
CA GLU A 34 -6.47 -17.75 4.77
C GLU A 34 -5.50 -16.74 4.10
N VAL A 35 -4.65 -16.06 4.88
CA VAL A 35 -3.71 -15.07 4.32
C VAL A 35 -2.42 -15.77 3.89
N PRO A 36 -1.97 -15.60 2.63
CA PRO A 36 -0.69 -16.12 2.18
C PRO A 36 0.47 -15.61 3.06
N PRO A 37 1.50 -16.45 3.32
CA PRO A 37 2.62 -16.06 4.18
C PRO A 37 3.31 -14.76 3.77
N ARG A 38 3.29 -14.41 2.48
CA ARG A 38 3.88 -13.17 1.96
C ARG A 38 3.12 -11.93 2.44
N GLU A 39 1.81 -11.97 2.45
CA GLU A 39 0.95 -10.87 2.94
C GLU A 39 1.05 -10.72 4.46
N GLU A 40 1.15 -11.83 5.21
CA GLU A 40 1.41 -11.79 6.66
C GLU A 40 2.75 -11.09 6.98
N ILE A 41 3.78 -11.32 6.15
CA ILE A 41 5.09 -10.66 6.30
C ILE A 41 4.96 -9.16 6.01
N LEU A 42 4.27 -8.77 4.95
CA LEU A 42 4.03 -7.37 4.60
C LEU A 42 3.25 -6.64 5.69
N ASP A 43 2.17 -7.22 6.22
CA ASP A 43 1.37 -6.62 7.29
C ASP A 43 2.18 -6.45 8.58
N ALA A 44 2.90 -7.50 9.01
CA ALA A 44 3.75 -7.45 10.19
C ALA A 44 4.87 -6.40 10.06
N ALA A 45 5.50 -6.32 8.88
CA ALA A 45 6.55 -5.35 8.58
C ALA A 45 6.00 -3.93 8.57
N ALA A 46 4.83 -3.71 7.93
CA ALA A 46 4.17 -2.42 7.89
C ALA A 46 3.91 -1.87 9.30
N GLY A 47 3.37 -2.71 10.19
CA GLY A 47 3.15 -2.35 11.59
C GLY A 47 4.44 -1.95 12.33
N LEU A 48 5.54 -2.68 12.10
CA LEU A 48 6.84 -2.38 12.71
C LEU A 48 7.45 -1.11 12.12
N PHE A 49 7.47 -0.95 10.79
CA PHE A 49 8.03 0.24 10.13
C PHE A 49 7.30 1.51 10.56
N VAL A 50 5.98 1.48 10.65
CA VAL A 50 5.20 2.65 11.09
C VAL A 50 5.40 2.97 12.57
N SER A 51 5.57 1.95 13.43
CA SER A 51 5.67 2.17 14.89
C SER A 51 7.05 2.56 15.38
N GLN A 52 8.13 2.03 14.79
CA GLN A 52 9.51 2.22 15.27
C GLN A 52 10.49 2.70 14.18
N GLY A 53 10.03 2.84 12.95
CA GLY A 53 10.83 3.24 11.80
C GLY A 53 11.59 2.08 11.13
N PRO A 54 12.00 2.26 9.84
CA PRO A 54 12.74 1.24 9.10
C PRO A 54 14.12 0.95 9.69
N ALA A 55 14.85 1.98 10.19
CA ALA A 55 16.17 1.81 10.77
C ALA A 55 16.18 0.86 11.98
N ALA A 56 15.20 1.00 12.88
CA ALA A 56 15.08 0.17 14.09
C ALA A 56 14.44 -1.21 13.84
N THR A 57 13.87 -1.45 12.66
CA THR A 57 13.21 -2.71 12.31
C THR A 57 14.20 -3.70 11.71
N THR A 58 14.14 -4.95 12.15
CA THR A 58 14.96 -6.06 11.64
C THR A 58 14.10 -7.16 11.04
N THR A 59 14.65 -7.90 10.07
CA THR A 59 13.98 -9.10 9.48
C THR A 59 13.67 -10.16 10.52
N ARG A 60 14.48 -10.23 11.59
CA ARG A 60 14.23 -11.12 12.73
C ARG A 60 12.96 -10.75 13.48
N GLN A 61 12.77 -9.46 13.80
CA GLN A 61 11.55 -8.98 14.46
C GLN A 61 10.30 -9.22 13.61
N ILE A 62 10.42 -8.99 12.29
CA ILE A 62 9.31 -9.27 11.34
C ILE A 62 8.97 -10.77 11.38
N ALA A 63 9.97 -11.65 11.25
CA ALA A 63 9.77 -13.09 11.29
C ALA A 63 9.16 -13.57 12.63
N GLU A 64 9.63 -13.05 13.76
CA GLU A 64 9.10 -13.32 15.09
C GLU A 64 7.63 -12.88 15.22
N ARG A 65 7.26 -11.73 14.66
CA ARG A 65 5.90 -11.20 14.69
C ARG A 65 4.90 -12.04 13.88
N VAL A 66 5.36 -12.57 12.73
CA VAL A 66 4.59 -13.52 11.89
C VAL A 66 4.54 -14.93 12.50
N GLY A 67 5.50 -15.26 13.36
CA GLY A 67 5.66 -16.60 13.94
C GLY A 67 6.34 -17.60 13.00
N ILE A 68 7.22 -17.13 12.11
CA ILE A 68 8.03 -17.93 11.20
C ILE A 68 9.52 -17.84 11.57
N ARG A 69 10.33 -18.73 10.98
CA ARG A 69 11.79 -18.60 11.07
C ARG A 69 12.28 -17.50 10.13
N GLN A 70 13.32 -16.77 10.53
CA GLN A 70 13.96 -15.76 9.68
C GLN A 70 14.41 -16.34 8.33
N ALA A 71 14.90 -17.59 8.29
CA ALA A 71 15.22 -18.27 7.03
C ALA A 71 14.00 -18.43 6.10
N SER A 72 12.81 -18.58 6.65
CA SER A 72 11.56 -18.65 5.86
C SER A 72 11.18 -17.29 5.29
N LEU A 73 11.48 -16.19 5.99
CA LEU A 73 11.28 -14.83 5.47
C LEU A 73 12.15 -14.59 4.22
N TYR A 74 13.41 -15.02 4.25
CA TYR A 74 14.33 -14.89 3.12
C TYR A 74 13.93 -15.69 1.87
N TYR A 75 12.99 -16.62 1.99
CA TYR A 75 12.38 -17.26 0.83
C TYR A 75 11.48 -16.30 0.04
N TYR A 76 10.87 -15.30 0.71
CA TYR A 76 9.93 -14.35 0.12
C TYR A 76 10.55 -13.00 -0.22
N PHE A 77 11.52 -12.55 0.58
CA PHE A 77 12.15 -11.24 0.46
C PHE A 77 13.64 -11.32 0.77
N THR A 78 14.46 -10.67 -0.04
CA THR A 78 15.92 -10.63 0.15
C THR A 78 16.35 -9.83 1.38
N GLY A 79 15.50 -8.90 1.85
CA GLY A 79 15.76 -8.07 3.02
C GLY A 79 14.58 -7.19 3.39
N LYS A 80 14.75 -6.38 4.42
CA LYS A 80 13.74 -5.46 4.92
C LYS A 80 13.46 -4.32 3.94
N ASP A 81 14.46 -3.92 3.16
CA ASP A 81 14.34 -2.81 2.21
C ASP A 81 13.47 -3.20 1.01
N GLU A 82 13.54 -4.46 0.56
CA GLU A 82 12.61 -4.99 -0.44
C GLU A 82 11.16 -5.02 0.07
N ILE A 83 10.97 -5.41 1.34
CA ILE A 83 9.64 -5.38 1.97
C ILE A 83 9.12 -3.94 2.04
N LEU A 84 9.97 -2.98 2.45
CA LEU A 84 9.60 -1.58 2.54
C LEU A 84 9.30 -0.99 1.16
N LEU A 85 10.14 -1.26 0.17
CA LEU A 85 9.91 -0.83 -1.22
C LEU A 85 8.55 -1.31 -1.75
N GLU A 86 8.22 -2.58 -1.50
CA GLU A 86 6.93 -3.11 -1.92
C GLU A 86 5.75 -2.44 -1.25
N LEU A 87 5.81 -2.24 0.07
CA LEU A 87 4.76 -1.56 0.82
C LEU A 87 4.54 -0.12 0.35
N LEU A 88 5.62 0.62 0.10
CA LEU A 88 5.58 1.97 -0.44
C LEU A 88 4.97 1.99 -1.85
N THR A 89 5.40 1.09 -2.71
CA THR A 89 4.90 0.96 -4.08
C THR A 89 3.41 0.60 -4.11
N GLN A 90 2.97 -0.34 -3.26
CA GLN A 90 1.57 -0.71 -3.14
C GLN A 90 0.67 0.44 -2.67
N SER A 91 1.20 1.42 -1.95
CA SER A 91 0.44 2.58 -1.48
C SER A 91 0.23 3.66 -2.54
N VAL A 92 1.04 3.68 -3.62
CA VAL A 92 0.98 4.68 -4.72
C VAL A 92 0.38 4.10 -6.00
N ARG A 93 0.73 2.86 -6.32
CA ARG A 93 0.40 2.22 -7.60
C ARG A 93 -1.10 2.21 -7.96
N PRO A 94 -2.06 1.97 -7.04
CA PRO A 94 -3.48 2.02 -7.39
C PRO A 94 -3.91 3.38 -7.95
N SER A 95 -3.43 4.48 -7.36
CA SER A 95 -3.73 5.83 -7.82
C SER A 95 -3.06 6.14 -9.16
N LEU A 96 -1.80 5.71 -9.33
CA LEU A 96 -1.07 5.87 -10.58
C LEU A 96 -1.73 5.11 -11.74
N GLN A 97 -2.19 3.87 -11.50
CA GLN A 97 -2.85 3.06 -12.53
C GLN A 97 -4.12 3.71 -13.09
N VAL A 98 -4.89 4.40 -12.24
CA VAL A 98 -6.11 5.07 -12.70
C VAL A 98 -5.84 6.46 -13.28
N ALA A 99 -4.72 7.10 -12.99
CA ALA A 99 -4.41 8.45 -13.45
C ALA A 99 -4.46 8.58 -14.98
N ALA A 100 -3.79 7.69 -15.71
CA ALA A 100 -3.77 7.70 -17.17
C ALA A 100 -5.16 7.48 -17.78
N MET A 101 -5.97 6.61 -17.18
CA MET A 101 -7.36 6.39 -17.58
C MET A 101 -8.21 7.63 -17.35
N LEU A 102 -8.06 8.29 -16.20
CA LEU A 102 -8.80 9.52 -15.89
C LEU A 102 -8.39 10.67 -16.81
N GLU A 103 -7.10 10.88 -17.08
CA GLU A 103 -6.62 11.86 -18.04
C GLU A 103 -7.24 11.66 -19.45
N SER A 104 -7.38 10.42 -19.87
CA SER A 104 -7.97 10.07 -21.16
C SER A 104 -9.50 10.32 -21.20
N ARG A 105 -10.22 9.82 -20.16
CA ARG A 105 -11.68 9.85 -20.13
C ARG A 105 -12.26 11.22 -19.74
N CYS A 106 -11.47 12.05 -19.05
CA CYS A 106 -11.92 13.34 -18.54
C CYS A 106 -11.33 14.52 -19.32
N ARG A 107 -10.98 14.34 -20.61
CA ARG A 107 -10.46 15.44 -21.46
C ARG A 107 -11.42 16.62 -21.53
N ASP A 108 -12.72 16.36 -21.60
CA ASP A 108 -13.77 17.38 -21.67
C ASP A 108 -14.21 17.88 -20.28
N ASP A 109 -13.85 17.18 -19.21
CA ASP A 109 -14.12 17.56 -17.82
C ASP A 109 -12.92 17.20 -16.91
N PRO A 110 -11.78 17.91 -17.07
CA PRO A 110 -10.58 17.64 -16.27
C PRO A 110 -10.78 17.90 -14.77
N ALA A 111 -11.76 18.73 -14.38
CA ALA A 111 -12.10 18.95 -12.99
C ALA A 111 -12.70 17.69 -12.34
N ALA A 112 -13.56 16.96 -13.06
CA ALA A 112 -14.04 15.65 -12.61
C ALA A 112 -12.91 14.63 -12.51
N GLY A 113 -11.96 14.65 -13.47
CA GLY A 113 -10.76 13.81 -13.44
C GLY A 113 -9.89 14.05 -12.22
N LEU A 114 -9.58 15.32 -11.93
CA LEU A 114 -8.80 15.72 -10.76
C LEU A 114 -9.48 15.32 -9.45
N TYR A 115 -10.81 15.56 -9.34
CA TYR A 115 -11.59 15.18 -8.17
C TYR A 115 -11.56 13.67 -7.96
N ALA A 116 -11.80 12.89 -9.04
CA ALA A 116 -11.82 11.43 -8.97
C ALA A 116 -10.47 10.85 -8.54
N LEU A 117 -9.36 11.35 -9.11
CA LEU A 117 -8.03 10.91 -8.77
C LEU A 117 -7.71 11.21 -7.30
N ALA A 118 -7.98 12.44 -6.85
CA ALA A 118 -7.78 12.83 -5.45
C ALA A 118 -8.61 11.96 -4.49
N LEU A 119 -9.87 11.70 -4.83
CA LEU A 119 -10.75 10.86 -4.01
C LEU A 119 -10.25 9.41 -3.91
N ILE A 120 -9.79 8.83 -5.03
CA ILE A 120 -9.23 7.46 -5.06
C ILE A 120 -7.96 7.41 -4.21
N ASP A 121 -7.07 8.39 -4.36
CA ASP A 121 -5.80 8.42 -3.66
C ASP A 121 -5.99 8.55 -2.14
N VAL A 122 -6.82 9.50 -1.68
CA VAL A 122 -7.17 9.61 -0.27
C VAL A 122 -7.76 8.30 0.27
N ARG A 123 -8.66 7.66 -0.49
CA ARG A 123 -9.25 6.37 -0.09
C ARG A 123 -8.23 5.25 -0.04
N THR A 124 -7.27 5.21 -0.95
CA THR A 124 -6.16 4.26 -0.94
C THR A 124 -5.32 4.45 0.33
N LEU A 125 -4.93 5.67 0.63
CA LEU A 125 -4.15 6.01 1.82
C LEU A 125 -4.90 5.74 3.13
N THR A 126 -6.24 5.82 3.13
CA THR A 126 -7.05 5.60 4.34
C THR A 126 -7.41 4.15 4.60
N ARG A 127 -7.54 3.33 3.55
CA ARG A 127 -7.96 1.92 3.67
C ARG A 127 -6.85 0.99 4.12
N ALA A 128 -5.59 1.33 3.86
CA ALA A 128 -4.45 0.50 4.28
C ALA A 128 -4.45 0.31 5.81
N PRO A 129 -4.24 -0.91 6.34
CA PRO A 129 -4.24 -1.18 7.78
C PRO A 129 -3.25 -0.29 8.54
N HIS A 130 -2.06 -0.09 7.96
CA HIS A 130 -1.00 0.74 8.50
C HIS A 130 -0.80 2.02 7.69
N ASN A 131 -0.45 3.12 8.37
CA ASN A 131 -0.23 4.42 7.72
C ASN A 131 1.18 4.50 7.09
N ILE A 132 1.44 3.63 6.09
CA ILE A 132 2.75 3.50 5.42
C ILE A 132 3.22 4.82 4.81
N ALA A 133 2.31 5.66 4.38
CA ALA A 133 2.64 6.96 3.80
C ALA A 133 3.39 7.90 4.76
N THR A 134 3.36 7.65 6.07
CA THR A 134 4.23 8.37 7.03
C THR A 134 5.72 8.16 6.77
N LEU A 135 6.08 7.15 5.97
CA LEU A 135 7.46 6.79 5.66
C LEU A 135 7.96 7.37 4.33
N TYR A 136 7.14 8.10 3.57
CA TYR A 136 7.53 8.63 2.26
C TYR A 136 8.76 9.53 2.29
N LEU A 137 8.95 10.26 3.37
CA LEU A 137 10.00 11.27 3.51
C LEU A 137 11.09 10.90 4.54
N VAL A 138 11.10 9.66 5.05
CA VAL A 138 12.17 9.24 5.95
C VAL A 138 13.51 9.12 5.19
N PRO A 139 14.65 9.37 5.84
CA PRO A 139 15.96 9.36 5.17
C PRO A 139 16.25 8.04 4.45
N GLU A 140 15.83 6.91 4.99
CA GLU A 140 16.06 5.58 4.43
C GLU A 140 15.46 5.44 3.03
N VAL A 141 14.32 6.08 2.76
CA VAL A 141 13.62 6.02 1.46
C VAL A 141 14.29 6.88 0.38
N GLN A 142 15.36 7.61 0.73
CA GLN A 142 16.18 8.37 -0.23
C GLN A 142 17.26 7.51 -0.91
N GLY A 143 17.51 6.28 -0.44
CA GLY A 143 18.46 5.33 -1.05
C GLY A 143 18.12 4.97 -2.50
N GLU A 144 19.13 4.51 -3.26
CA GLU A 144 18.96 4.11 -4.67
C GLU A 144 17.96 2.94 -4.84
N GLU A 145 17.90 2.06 -3.86
CA GLU A 145 16.97 0.93 -3.82
C GLU A 145 15.50 1.36 -3.87
N PHE A 146 15.18 2.58 -3.44
CA PHE A 146 13.83 3.16 -3.45
C PHE A 146 13.55 4.05 -4.67
N ALA A 147 14.48 4.16 -5.62
CA ALA A 147 14.28 4.94 -6.84
C ALA A 147 13.02 4.53 -7.63
N PRO A 148 12.64 3.23 -7.73
CA PRO A 148 11.39 2.85 -8.40
C PRO A 148 10.14 3.43 -7.75
N PHE A 149 10.06 3.44 -6.41
CA PHE A 149 8.96 4.05 -5.68
C PHE A 149 8.89 5.57 -5.92
N ARG A 150 10.05 6.26 -5.82
CA ARG A 150 10.08 7.71 -6.08
C ARG A 150 9.63 8.05 -7.49
N ALA A 151 10.06 7.25 -8.49
CA ALA A 151 9.64 7.45 -9.87
C ALA A 151 8.11 7.26 -10.07
N GLU A 152 7.49 6.27 -9.45
CA GLU A 152 6.03 6.09 -9.50
C GLU A 152 5.31 7.26 -8.80
N ARG A 153 5.84 7.75 -7.67
CA ARG A 153 5.28 8.90 -6.95
C ARG A 153 5.41 10.20 -7.75
N ASP A 154 6.55 10.41 -8.41
CA ASP A 154 6.76 11.56 -9.29
C ASP A 154 5.82 11.54 -10.51
N GLN A 155 5.57 10.36 -11.08
CA GLN A 155 4.59 10.18 -12.16
C GLN A 155 3.16 10.52 -11.70
N LEU A 156 2.78 10.10 -10.50
CA LEU A 156 1.48 10.45 -9.92
C LEU A 156 1.37 11.96 -9.67
N GLN A 157 2.42 12.58 -9.14
CA GLN A 157 2.48 14.03 -8.95
C GLN A 157 2.35 14.79 -10.28
N ALA A 158 3.05 14.35 -11.33
CA ALA A 158 2.93 14.94 -12.65
C ALA A 158 1.51 14.82 -13.23
N ALA A 159 0.83 13.70 -13.01
CA ALA A 159 -0.58 13.53 -13.42
C ALA A 159 -1.50 14.52 -12.71
N TYR A 160 -1.29 14.79 -11.43
CA TYR A 160 -1.99 15.84 -10.70
C TYR A 160 -1.75 17.23 -11.31
N GLY A 161 -0.50 17.53 -11.68
CA GLY A 161 -0.15 18.81 -12.33
C GLY A 161 -0.89 19.01 -13.64
N ARG A 162 -0.89 17.99 -14.52
CA ARG A 162 -1.60 18.04 -15.81
C ARG A 162 -3.10 18.22 -15.64
N LEU A 163 -3.74 17.43 -14.77
CA LEU A 163 -5.18 17.56 -14.50
C LEU A 163 -5.53 18.91 -13.87
N ALA A 164 -4.74 19.37 -12.91
CA ALA A 164 -4.95 20.65 -12.25
C ALA A 164 -4.85 21.82 -13.24
N ARG A 165 -3.82 21.81 -14.09
CA ARG A 165 -3.65 22.84 -15.14
C ARG A 165 -4.80 22.83 -16.15
N ALA A 166 -5.23 21.64 -16.60
CA ALA A 166 -6.34 21.49 -17.53
C ALA A 166 -7.68 21.91 -16.93
N ALA A 167 -7.87 21.73 -15.62
CA ALA A 167 -9.10 22.07 -14.89
C ALA A 167 -9.16 23.55 -14.47
N ALA A 168 -8.01 24.25 -14.36
CA ALA A 168 -7.94 25.61 -13.89
C ALA A 168 -8.66 26.59 -14.85
N PRO A 169 -9.36 27.64 -14.35
CA PRO A 169 -9.89 28.70 -15.17
C PRO A 169 -8.80 29.31 -16.06
N ALA A 170 -9.13 29.64 -17.33
CA ALA A 170 -8.17 30.12 -18.31
C ALA A 170 -7.33 31.33 -17.83
N ALA A 171 -7.95 32.23 -17.05
CA ALA A 171 -7.26 33.38 -16.48
C ALA A 171 -6.15 33.00 -15.48
N LEU A 172 -6.26 31.85 -14.80
CA LEU A 172 -5.27 31.34 -13.85
C LEU A 172 -4.31 30.39 -14.53
N ALA A 173 -4.79 29.57 -15.45
CA ALA A 173 -3.98 28.53 -16.11
C ALA A 173 -2.72 29.05 -16.79
N ALA A 174 -2.78 30.26 -17.37
CA ALA A 174 -1.66 30.92 -18.04
C ALA A 174 -0.50 31.27 -17.10
N GLY A 175 -0.77 31.50 -15.82
CA GLY A 175 0.22 31.86 -14.80
C GLY A 175 0.57 30.74 -13.85
N LEU A 176 -0.05 29.54 -13.97
CA LEU A 176 0.23 28.40 -13.11
C LEU A 176 1.54 27.74 -13.50
N ASP A 177 2.46 27.65 -12.52
CA ASP A 177 3.59 26.72 -12.58
C ASP A 177 3.05 25.30 -12.32
N GLU A 178 3.13 24.44 -13.35
CA GLU A 178 2.59 23.08 -13.29
C GLU A 178 3.27 22.23 -12.22
N THR A 179 4.56 22.42 -12.01
CA THR A 179 5.33 21.68 -11.00
C THR A 179 4.92 22.11 -9.59
N LEU A 180 4.76 23.42 -9.38
CA LEU A 180 4.32 23.95 -8.09
C LEU A 180 2.89 23.50 -7.76
N ILE A 181 1.96 23.61 -8.73
CA ILE A 181 0.57 23.22 -8.48
C ILE A 181 0.44 21.71 -8.25
N ALA A 182 1.23 20.89 -8.98
CA ALA A 182 1.32 19.45 -8.74
C ALA A 182 1.74 19.13 -7.30
N THR A 183 2.78 19.83 -6.83
CA THR A 183 3.27 19.70 -5.46
C THR A 183 2.20 20.11 -4.44
N LEU A 184 1.56 21.25 -4.63
CA LEU A 184 0.53 21.76 -3.71
C LEU A 184 -0.69 20.82 -3.65
N VAL A 185 -1.18 20.33 -4.80
CA VAL A 185 -2.29 19.37 -4.85
C VAL A 185 -1.92 18.10 -4.11
N MET A 186 -0.73 17.55 -4.35
CA MET A 186 -0.26 16.35 -3.65
C MET A 186 -0.17 16.57 -2.14
N GLN A 187 0.31 17.73 -1.68
CA GLN A 187 0.36 18.05 -0.24
C GLN A 187 -1.04 18.18 0.38
N VAL A 188 -2.01 18.71 -0.36
CA VAL A 188 -3.42 18.74 0.10
C VAL A 188 -3.94 17.32 0.27
N ILE A 189 -3.66 16.40 -0.65
CA ILE A 189 -4.07 15.00 -0.58
C ILE A 189 -3.36 14.30 0.59
N GLU A 190 -2.06 14.45 0.72
CA GLU A 190 -1.24 13.84 1.76
C GLU A 190 -1.54 14.39 3.18
N SER A 191 -2.31 15.47 3.30
CA SER A 191 -2.82 15.92 4.61
C SER A 191 -3.59 14.83 5.36
N VAL A 192 -4.19 13.88 4.63
CA VAL A 192 -4.86 12.70 5.20
C VAL A 192 -3.92 11.84 6.05
N ILE A 193 -2.62 11.81 5.73
CA ILE A 193 -1.60 11.05 6.47
C ILE A 193 -1.52 11.57 7.91
N GLN A 194 -1.53 12.89 8.09
CA GLN A 194 -1.51 13.53 9.41
C GLN A 194 -2.84 13.38 10.15
N LEU A 195 -3.97 13.48 9.43
CA LEU A 195 -5.30 13.23 10.02
C LEU A 195 -5.42 11.80 10.57
N ARG A 196 -4.91 10.80 9.83
CA ARG A 196 -4.82 9.42 10.34
C ARG A 196 -3.95 9.31 11.59
N ARG A 197 -2.77 9.95 11.57
CA ARG A 197 -1.81 9.91 12.68
C ARG A 197 -2.37 10.52 13.96
N SER A 198 -3.14 11.61 13.84
CA SER A 198 -3.76 12.31 14.98
C SER A 198 -5.07 11.66 15.46
N GLY A 199 -5.56 10.61 14.80
CA GLY A 199 -6.87 10.01 15.10
C GLY A 199 -8.06 10.89 14.70
N GLY A 200 -7.81 11.98 13.94
CA GLY A 200 -8.84 12.94 13.53
C GLY A 200 -9.54 12.59 12.21
N LEU A 201 -9.31 11.41 11.63
CA LEU A 201 -9.90 11.02 10.36
C LEU A 201 -11.43 10.82 10.49
N ARG A 202 -12.18 11.36 9.51
CA ARG A 202 -13.63 11.20 9.34
C ARG A 202 -13.94 10.77 7.90
N ASP A 203 -15.07 10.12 7.69
CA ASP A 203 -15.49 9.62 6.36
C ASP A 203 -15.63 10.75 5.33
N SER A 204 -16.06 11.96 5.77
CA SER A 204 -16.19 13.11 4.87
C SER A 204 -14.84 13.64 4.36
N HIS A 205 -13.72 13.38 5.04
CA HIS A 205 -12.44 14.00 4.71
C HIS A 205 -11.95 13.63 3.30
N ALA A 206 -12.31 12.47 2.78
CA ALA A 206 -11.92 12.11 1.42
C ALA A 206 -12.54 13.06 0.38
N ASP A 207 -13.83 13.35 0.52
CA ASP A 207 -14.54 14.31 -0.34
C ASP A 207 -14.10 15.75 -0.08
N ASP A 208 -13.88 16.12 1.19
CA ASP A 208 -13.43 17.47 1.58
C ASP A 208 -12.03 17.78 1.02
N ILE A 209 -11.10 16.81 1.07
CA ILE A 209 -9.74 16.94 0.51
C ILE A 209 -9.80 17.03 -1.01
N ALA A 210 -10.56 16.15 -1.69
CA ALA A 210 -10.73 16.21 -3.14
C ALA A 210 -11.33 17.53 -3.60
N ALA A 211 -12.35 18.04 -2.91
CA ALA A 211 -12.93 19.36 -3.16
C ALA A 211 -11.92 20.49 -2.93
N SER A 212 -11.03 20.36 -1.94
CA SER A 212 -10.00 21.35 -1.64
C SER A 212 -8.96 21.46 -2.75
N CYS A 213 -8.62 20.34 -3.43
CA CYS A 213 -7.75 20.37 -4.61
C CYS A 213 -8.34 21.25 -5.73
N LEU A 214 -9.65 21.17 -5.97
CA LEU A 214 -10.32 22.00 -6.97
C LEU A 214 -10.38 23.49 -6.55
N ARG A 215 -10.62 23.76 -5.28
CA ARG A 215 -10.61 25.14 -4.76
C ARG A 215 -9.22 25.78 -4.85
N LEU A 216 -8.17 24.99 -4.64
CA LEU A 216 -6.78 25.44 -4.75
C LEU A 216 -6.45 25.98 -6.15
N ILE A 217 -7.06 25.41 -7.19
CA ILE A 217 -6.89 25.87 -8.58
C ILE A 217 -7.95 26.89 -9.01
N GLY A 218 -8.71 27.46 -8.06
CA GLY A 218 -9.61 28.59 -8.28
C GLY A 218 -11.03 28.25 -8.73
N LEU A 219 -11.48 26.98 -8.62
CA LEU A 219 -12.87 26.64 -8.93
C LEU A 219 -13.82 27.13 -7.82
N ALA A 220 -14.94 27.74 -8.23
CA ALA A 220 -15.99 28.16 -7.32
C ALA A 220 -16.86 26.96 -6.84
N ALA A 221 -17.60 27.16 -5.75
CA ALA A 221 -18.39 26.09 -5.13
C ALA A 221 -19.36 25.36 -6.09
N PRO A 222 -20.08 26.03 -7.02
CA PRO A 222 -20.93 25.32 -7.99
C PRO A 222 -20.13 24.41 -8.95
N GLU A 223 -18.92 24.81 -9.34
CA GLU A 223 -18.04 24.06 -10.23
C GLU A 223 -17.49 22.84 -9.51
N VAL A 224 -17.08 22.98 -8.26
CA VAL A 224 -16.65 21.87 -7.39
C VAL A 224 -17.77 20.84 -7.23
N THR A 225 -19.02 21.28 -7.02
CA THR A 225 -20.17 20.39 -6.90
C THR A 225 -20.41 19.60 -8.20
N ARG A 226 -20.38 20.27 -9.36
CA ARG A 226 -20.53 19.62 -10.67
C ARG A 226 -19.42 18.59 -10.91
N ALA A 227 -18.17 18.93 -10.63
CA ALA A 227 -17.03 18.03 -10.78
C ALA A 227 -17.16 16.79 -9.87
N ARG A 228 -17.59 16.99 -8.62
CA ARG A 228 -17.87 15.88 -7.69
C ARG A 228 -18.92 14.92 -8.24
N ASP A 229 -20.06 15.46 -8.71
CA ASP A 229 -21.16 14.64 -9.23
C ASP A 229 -20.76 13.90 -10.51
N ALA A 230 -19.98 14.54 -11.40
CA ALA A 230 -19.43 13.93 -12.60
C ALA A 230 -18.40 12.83 -12.24
N ALA A 231 -17.50 13.07 -11.30
CA ALA A 231 -16.56 12.07 -10.78
C ALA A 231 -17.29 10.86 -10.17
N GLY A 232 -18.37 11.09 -9.43
CA GLY A 232 -19.19 10.02 -8.87
C GLY A 232 -19.77 9.10 -9.94
N ARG A 233 -20.33 9.68 -11.03
CA ARG A 233 -20.83 8.90 -12.17
C ARG A 233 -19.73 8.11 -12.88
N LEU A 234 -18.57 8.73 -13.07
CA LEU A 234 -17.40 8.11 -13.70
C LEU A 234 -16.93 6.88 -12.92
N LEU A 235 -16.78 7.03 -11.60
CA LEU A 235 -16.32 5.94 -10.72
C LEU A 235 -17.33 4.80 -10.65
N ALA A 236 -18.64 5.10 -10.62
CA ALA A 236 -19.70 4.08 -10.66
C ALA A 236 -19.64 3.27 -11.95
N ALA A 237 -19.44 3.94 -13.10
CA ALA A 237 -19.34 3.27 -14.41
C ALA A 237 -18.09 2.38 -14.52
N THR A 238 -16.98 2.77 -13.85
CA THR A 238 -15.73 1.98 -13.88
C THR A 238 -15.84 0.70 -13.04
N LEU A 239 -16.65 0.70 -11.98
CA LEU A 239 -16.89 -0.47 -11.13
C LEU A 239 -17.88 -1.49 -11.74
N THR A 240 -18.64 -1.09 -12.77
CA THR A 240 -19.67 -1.93 -13.42
C THR A 240 -19.17 -2.62 -14.69
N THR A 241 -17.96 -2.32 -15.17
CA THR A 241 -17.38 -3.00 -16.34
C THR A 241 -16.46 -4.13 -15.86
N PRO A 242 -16.85 -5.42 -15.97
CA PRO A 242 -15.94 -6.53 -15.70
C PRO A 242 -14.81 -6.53 -16.74
N ALA A 243 -13.58 -6.77 -16.27
CA ALA A 243 -12.38 -6.92 -17.09
C ALA A 243 -12.42 -8.21 -17.92
#